data_7560c6e9cc49326378ff4b22208fa7b2
#
_entry.id   7560c6e9cc49326378ff4b22208fa7b2
#
_cell.length_a   1.000
_cell.length_b   1.000
_cell.length_c   1.000
_cell.angle_alpha   90.00
_cell.angle_beta   90.00
_cell.angle_gamma   90.00
#
_symmetry.space_group_name_H-M   'P 1'
#
loop_
_entity.id
_entity.type
_entity.pdbx_description
1 polymer ?
#
loop_
_entity_poly.entity_id
_entity_poly.type
_entity_poly.pdbx_seq_one_letter_code
_entity_poly.pdbx_strand_id
1 'polypeptide(L)'
;MEALIFKIRLLLLAWFHFRSHSGPISLVKHFSYKDIKKATDGFRRVVYISSKRVAYRAKFRNGHAAIVKEVRAAEDQDDTAFYREVQLLGRLHHRHIAALSGFSSGPKRFLVFEDMEKGSLKEHLSDPLKTPLNWRIRLQIAVGIAAAVKLLEHRDEEEASIAK
;
A
#
# COMPACT_ATOMS: atom_id res chain seq x y z
N MET A 1 -15.68 -8.41 -1.84
CA MET A 1 -14.69 -9.23 -2.58
C MET A 1 -13.61 -8.37 -3.25
N GLU A 2 -13.92 -7.29 -3.95
CA GLU A 2 -12.93 -6.38 -4.58
C GLU A 2 -11.96 -5.72 -3.59
N ALA A 3 -12.41 -5.32 -2.40
CA ALA A 3 -11.57 -4.73 -1.37
C ALA A 3 -10.53 -5.72 -0.81
N LEU A 4 -10.91 -7.00 -0.68
CA LEU A 4 -10.03 -8.07 -0.22
C LEU A 4 -8.94 -8.38 -1.27
N ILE A 5 -9.32 -8.46 -2.55
CA ILE A 5 -8.38 -8.65 -3.66
C ILE A 5 -7.39 -7.48 -3.75
N PHE A 6 -7.84 -6.28 -3.44
CA PHE A 6 -6.99 -5.09 -3.37
C PHE A 6 -6.01 -5.14 -2.18
N LYS A 7 -6.50 -5.51 -0.99
CA LYS A 7 -5.66 -5.73 0.21
C LYS A 7 -4.58 -6.80 -0.09
N ILE A 8 -4.94 -7.91 -0.73
CA ILE A 8 -4.02 -8.98 -1.14
C ILE A 8 -2.99 -8.49 -2.18
N ARG A 9 -3.36 -7.64 -3.15
CA ARG A 9 -2.41 -7.04 -4.10
C ARG A 9 -1.41 -6.09 -3.45
N LEU A 10 -1.83 -5.35 -2.43
CA LEU A 10 -0.92 -4.54 -1.61
C LEU A 10 0.07 -5.42 -0.83
N LEU A 11 -0.39 -6.56 -0.31
CA LEU A 11 0.42 -7.57 0.37
C LEU A 11 1.50 -8.16 -0.55
N LEU A 12 1.18 -8.41 -1.81
CA LEU A 12 2.14 -8.93 -2.80
C LEU A 12 3.26 -7.93 -3.14
N LEU A 13 3.04 -6.64 -2.90
CA LEU A 13 4.06 -5.60 -3.03
C LEU A 13 4.94 -5.49 -1.78
N ALA A 14 4.42 -5.84 -0.61
CA ALA A 14 5.08 -5.66 0.69
C ALA A 14 6.11 -6.74 1.04
N TRP A 15 6.09 -7.89 0.38
CA TRP A 15 6.78 -9.07 0.85
C TRP A 15 8.31 -9.04 0.80
N PHE A 16 8.91 -8.14 0.07
CA PHE A 16 10.38 -8.11 -0.10
C PHE A 16 11.11 -7.25 0.95
N HIS A 17 10.42 -6.61 1.88
CA HIS A 17 11.06 -5.81 2.93
C HIS A 17 11.12 -6.55 4.26
N PHE A 18 12.14 -7.37 4.45
CA PHE A 18 12.59 -7.80 5.77
C PHE A 18 13.40 -6.66 6.39
N ARG A 19 12.74 -5.71 7.02
CA ARG A 19 13.39 -4.76 7.91
C ARG A 19 12.51 -4.54 9.13
N SER A 20 13.02 -5.02 10.25
CA SER A 20 12.49 -4.75 11.59
C SER A 20 12.39 -3.24 11.81
N HIS A 21 11.16 -2.73 11.85
CA HIS A 21 10.86 -1.43 12.43
C HIS A 21 9.70 -1.62 13.39
N SER A 22 10.03 -1.98 14.63
CA SER A 22 9.19 -1.70 15.79
C SER A 22 9.35 -0.23 16.11
N GLY A 23 8.55 0.62 15.48
CA GLY A 23 8.45 2.05 15.78
C GLY A 23 7.12 2.38 16.44
N PRO A 24 7.05 3.44 17.28
CA PRO A 24 5.81 3.89 17.91
C PRO A 24 4.78 4.28 16.86
N ILE A 25 3.50 4.33 17.27
CA ILE A 25 2.32 4.70 16.46
C ILE A 25 2.68 5.80 15.47
N SER A 26 2.92 5.43 14.22
CA SER A 26 3.29 6.38 13.18
C SER A 26 2.07 7.22 12.87
N LEU A 27 2.11 8.49 13.25
CA LEU A 27 1.10 9.47 12.88
C LEU A 27 1.10 9.56 11.34
N VAL A 28 0.01 9.10 10.73
CA VAL A 28 -0.18 9.15 9.28
C VAL A 28 -0.08 10.61 8.82
N LYS A 29 0.92 10.92 8.01
CA LYS A 29 1.22 12.31 7.62
C LYS A 29 0.29 12.79 6.51
N HIS A 30 -0.27 13.99 6.67
CA HIS A 30 -0.97 14.67 5.58
C HIS A 30 0.04 15.38 4.67
N PHE A 31 0.03 15.04 3.38
CA PHE A 31 0.85 15.69 2.34
C PHE A 31 -0.02 16.62 1.52
N SER A 32 0.53 17.78 1.12
CA SER A 32 -0.17 18.63 0.16
C SER A 32 -0.14 18.01 -1.25
N TYR A 33 -1.13 18.33 -2.07
CA TYR A 33 -1.14 17.92 -3.48
C TYR A 33 0.12 18.36 -4.23
N LYS A 34 0.65 19.57 -3.90
CA LYS A 34 1.88 20.10 -4.48
C LYS A 34 3.11 19.25 -4.13
N ASP A 35 3.19 18.76 -2.88
CA ASP A 35 4.28 17.88 -2.45
C ASP A 35 4.24 16.54 -3.17
N ILE A 36 3.04 15.94 -3.29
CA ILE A 36 2.84 14.70 -4.05
C ILE A 36 3.23 14.89 -5.50
N LYS A 37 2.72 15.94 -6.17
CA LYS A 37 3.04 16.25 -7.57
C LYS A 37 4.54 16.42 -7.77
N LYS A 38 5.22 17.12 -6.86
CA LYS A 38 6.67 17.33 -6.94
C LYS A 38 7.45 16.04 -6.68
N ALA A 39 7.06 15.25 -5.69
CA ALA A 39 7.73 13.99 -5.33
C ALA A 39 7.61 12.94 -6.44
N THR A 40 6.51 12.94 -7.20
CA THR A 40 6.25 12.03 -8.32
C THR A 40 6.74 12.55 -9.68
N ASP A 41 7.47 13.67 -9.70
CA ASP A 41 7.91 14.35 -10.95
C ASP A 41 6.72 14.66 -11.87
N GLY A 42 5.71 15.33 -11.35
CA GLY A 42 4.49 15.65 -12.10
C GLY A 42 3.70 14.42 -12.52
N PHE A 43 3.71 13.34 -11.73
CA PHE A 43 3.05 12.06 -11.99
C PHE A 43 3.64 11.27 -13.18
N ARG A 44 4.90 11.52 -13.55
CA ARG A 44 5.59 10.81 -14.64
C ARG A 44 6.13 9.46 -14.23
N ARG A 45 6.47 9.27 -12.94
CA ARG A 45 7.09 8.02 -12.43
C ARG A 45 6.05 6.95 -12.13
N VAL A 46 5.37 6.50 -13.16
CA VAL A 46 4.35 5.44 -13.04
C VAL A 46 5.00 4.10 -12.75
N VAL A 47 4.54 3.42 -11.68
CA VAL A 47 4.96 2.06 -11.30
C VAL A 47 3.90 1.04 -11.71
N TYR A 48 2.65 1.43 -11.64
CA TYR A 48 1.53 0.58 -11.97
C TYR A 48 0.39 1.38 -12.57
N ILE A 49 -0.21 0.87 -13.62
CA ILE A 49 -1.40 1.46 -14.25
C ILE A 49 -2.40 0.35 -14.61
N SER A 50 -3.67 0.58 -14.31
CA SER A 50 -4.81 -0.21 -14.77
C SER A 50 -5.98 0.71 -15.05
N SER A 51 -7.07 0.17 -15.61
CA SER A 51 -8.29 0.95 -15.90
C SER A 51 -8.84 1.73 -14.70
N LYS A 52 -8.68 1.19 -13.48
CA LYS A 52 -9.24 1.77 -12.26
C LYS A 52 -8.21 2.35 -11.28
N ARG A 53 -6.90 2.12 -11.48
CA ARG A 53 -5.88 2.43 -10.46
C ARG A 53 -4.56 2.83 -11.08
N VAL A 54 -3.92 3.84 -10.50
CA VAL A 54 -2.57 4.28 -10.87
C VAL A 54 -1.73 4.41 -9.61
N ALA A 55 -0.48 3.98 -9.69
CA ALA A 55 0.50 4.16 -8.62
C ALA A 55 1.79 4.75 -9.20
N TYR A 56 2.40 5.62 -8.42
CA TYR A 56 3.59 6.38 -8.78
C TYR A 56 4.70 6.12 -7.76
N ARG A 57 5.95 6.08 -8.20
CA ARG A 57 7.09 6.18 -7.30
C ARG A 57 7.35 7.64 -6.98
N ALA A 58 7.48 7.95 -5.71
CA ALA A 58 7.76 9.28 -5.20
C ALA A 58 9.13 9.34 -4.54
N LYS A 59 9.80 10.48 -4.65
CA LYS A 59 10.99 10.82 -3.87
C LYS A 59 10.80 12.19 -3.24
N PHE A 60 10.60 12.22 -1.93
CA PHE A 60 10.40 13.46 -1.18
C PHE A 60 11.73 14.19 -0.92
N ARG A 61 11.66 15.49 -0.56
CA ARG A 61 12.85 16.34 -0.33
C ARG A 61 13.80 15.83 0.75
N ASN A 62 13.28 15.15 1.76
CA ASN A 62 14.07 14.53 2.83
C ASN A 62 14.75 13.21 2.43
N GLY A 63 14.75 12.87 1.12
CA GLY A 63 15.29 11.62 0.60
C GLY A 63 14.36 10.41 0.75
N HIS A 64 13.23 10.54 1.43
CA HIS A 64 12.28 9.46 1.63
C HIS A 64 11.64 9.03 0.30
N ALA A 65 11.79 7.75 -0.03
CA ALA A 65 11.14 7.14 -1.17
C ALA A 65 9.81 6.51 -0.74
N ALA A 66 8.81 6.57 -1.61
CA ALA A 66 7.47 6.07 -1.31
C ALA A 66 6.73 5.63 -2.58
N ILE A 67 5.70 4.81 -2.41
CA ILE A 67 4.71 4.49 -3.44
C ILE A 67 3.45 5.31 -3.17
N VAL A 68 3.07 6.14 -4.14
CA VAL A 68 1.87 6.98 -4.09
C VAL A 68 0.79 6.36 -4.94
N LYS A 69 -0.31 5.96 -4.33
CA LYS A 69 -1.46 5.38 -5.00
C LYS A 69 -2.57 6.42 -5.14
N GLU A 70 -3.03 6.65 -6.37
CA GLU A 70 -4.21 7.47 -6.64
C GLU A 70 -5.48 6.67 -6.28
N VAL A 71 -6.33 7.26 -5.45
CA VAL A 71 -7.65 6.74 -5.10
C VAL A 71 -8.67 7.49 -5.94
N ARG A 72 -9.27 6.82 -6.91
CA ARG A 72 -10.36 7.40 -7.69
C ARG A 72 -11.63 7.36 -6.85
N ALA A 73 -12.23 8.50 -6.62
CA ALA A 73 -13.58 8.56 -6.08
C ALA A 73 -14.53 7.91 -7.10
N ALA A 74 -15.41 7.00 -6.68
CA ALA A 74 -16.65 6.77 -7.40
C ALA A 74 -17.47 8.08 -7.29
N GLU A 75 -18.29 8.39 -8.30
CA GLU A 75 -18.99 9.67 -8.41
C GLU A 75 -19.81 10.08 -7.18
N ASP A 76 -20.14 9.11 -6.28
CA ASP A 76 -20.87 9.30 -5.02
C ASP A 76 -20.05 8.99 -3.75
N GLN A 77 -18.73 8.82 -3.85
CA GLN A 77 -17.95 8.44 -2.66
C GLN A 77 -17.60 9.67 -1.83
N ASP A 78 -18.36 9.86 -0.74
CA ASP A 78 -18.15 10.84 0.32
C ASP A 78 -16.68 10.82 0.83
N ASP A 79 -16.18 11.98 1.19
CA ASP A 79 -14.88 12.16 1.83
C ASP A 79 -14.70 11.24 3.07
N THR A 80 -15.80 10.96 3.77
CA THR A 80 -15.86 10.08 4.94
C THR A 80 -15.31 8.68 4.66
N ALA A 81 -15.62 8.08 3.52
CA ALA A 81 -15.14 6.74 3.15
C ALA A 81 -13.61 6.72 2.94
N PHE A 82 -13.07 7.78 2.32
CA PHE A 82 -11.62 7.92 2.17
C PHE A 82 -10.90 8.05 3.51
N TYR A 83 -11.41 8.88 4.42
CA TYR A 83 -10.80 9.06 5.74
C TYR A 83 -10.91 7.81 6.61
N ARG A 84 -12.00 7.04 6.50
CA ARG A 84 -12.10 5.71 7.14
C ARG A 84 -11.01 4.77 6.62
N GLU A 85 -10.80 4.70 5.29
CA GLU A 85 -9.71 3.89 4.70
C GLU A 85 -8.35 4.34 5.24
N VAL A 86 -8.09 5.65 5.32
CA VAL A 86 -6.85 6.20 5.89
C VAL A 86 -6.67 5.78 7.36
N GLN A 87 -7.71 5.90 8.18
CA GLN A 87 -7.65 5.51 9.60
C GLN A 87 -7.40 4.01 9.76
N LEU A 88 -8.08 3.19 8.99
CA LEU A 88 -7.96 1.75 9.01
C LEU A 88 -6.55 1.31 8.60
N LEU A 89 -6.06 1.82 7.47
CA LEU A 89 -4.71 1.52 6.96
C LEU A 89 -3.62 2.07 7.89
N GLY A 90 -3.82 3.24 8.51
CA GLY A 90 -2.87 3.84 9.45
C GLY A 90 -2.70 3.06 10.75
N ARG A 91 -3.68 2.23 11.12
CA ARG A 91 -3.62 1.33 12.28
C ARG A 91 -3.09 -0.06 11.93
N LEU A 92 -2.93 -0.39 10.64
CA LEU A 92 -2.43 -1.68 10.20
C LEU A 92 -0.90 -1.71 10.28
N HIS A 93 -0.38 -2.36 11.31
CA HIS A 93 1.05 -2.57 11.51
C HIS A 93 1.33 -4.06 11.47
N HIS A 94 1.84 -4.55 10.35
CA HIS A 94 2.22 -5.94 10.21
C HIS A 94 3.40 -6.06 9.24
N ARG A 95 4.37 -6.93 9.57
CA ARG A 95 5.60 -7.12 8.78
C ARG A 95 5.40 -7.48 7.31
N HIS A 96 4.24 -8.02 6.96
CA HIS A 96 3.89 -8.42 5.61
C HIS A 96 2.83 -7.51 4.96
N ILE A 97 2.54 -6.35 5.56
CA ILE A 97 1.64 -5.34 5.00
C ILE A 97 2.45 -4.05 4.85
N ALA A 98 2.37 -3.44 3.65
CA ALA A 98 2.98 -2.14 3.41
C ALA A 98 2.39 -1.08 4.34
N ALA A 99 3.25 -0.39 5.08
CA ALA A 99 2.81 0.63 6.02
C ALA A 99 2.32 1.88 5.27
N LEU A 100 1.18 2.42 5.69
CA LEU A 100 0.71 3.72 5.25
C LEU A 100 1.52 4.80 5.98
N SER A 101 2.35 5.55 5.24
CA SER A 101 3.15 6.66 5.76
C SER A 101 2.45 8.01 5.67
N GLY A 102 1.41 8.11 4.84
CA GLY A 102 0.64 9.33 4.71
C GLY A 102 -0.46 9.28 3.67
N PHE A 103 -1.15 10.41 3.55
CA PHE A 103 -2.22 10.60 2.57
C PHE A 103 -2.25 12.04 2.06
N SER A 104 -2.96 12.27 0.98
CA SER A 104 -3.31 13.59 0.48
C SER A 104 -4.78 13.64 0.10
N SER A 105 -5.48 14.66 0.59
CA SER A 105 -6.86 14.99 0.21
C SER A 105 -6.87 16.35 -0.47
N GLY A 106 -7.45 16.44 -1.66
CA GLY A 106 -7.47 17.67 -2.45
C GLY A 106 -8.11 17.40 -3.80
N PRO A 107 -7.63 18.01 -4.89
CA PRO A 107 -8.18 17.78 -6.25
C PRO A 107 -8.19 16.29 -6.65
N LYS A 108 -7.24 15.55 -6.10
CA LYS A 108 -7.16 14.10 -6.17
C LYS A 108 -6.78 13.55 -4.80
N ARG A 109 -7.24 12.35 -4.49
CA ARG A 109 -6.92 11.64 -3.26
C ARG A 109 -5.79 10.66 -3.49
N PHE A 110 -4.80 10.66 -2.57
CA PHE A 110 -3.65 9.77 -2.64
C PHE A 110 -3.40 9.09 -1.29
N LEU A 111 -3.00 7.83 -1.35
CA LEU A 111 -2.42 7.09 -0.24
C LEU A 111 -0.93 6.94 -0.50
N VAL A 112 -0.11 7.22 0.52
CA VAL A 112 1.35 7.17 0.45
C VAL A 112 1.84 6.01 1.30
N PHE A 113 2.42 5.01 0.67
CA PHE A 113 2.97 3.82 1.31
C PHE A 113 4.50 3.86 1.30
N GLU A 114 5.13 3.08 2.16
CA GLU A 114 6.57 2.87 2.10
C GLU A 114 7.03 2.33 0.73
N ASP A 115 8.26 2.66 0.31
CA ASP A 115 8.79 2.19 -0.98
C ASP A 115 9.18 0.72 -0.91
N MET A 116 8.86 0.00 -1.96
CA MET A 116 9.15 -1.42 -2.15
C MET A 116 10.29 -1.57 -3.16
N GLU A 117 11.54 -1.41 -2.71
CA GLU A 117 12.74 -1.37 -3.56
C GLU A 117 12.89 -2.60 -4.46
N LYS A 118 12.46 -3.77 -3.99
CA LYS A 118 12.65 -5.04 -4.71
C LYS A 118 11.59 -5.35 -5.78
N GLY A 119 10.63 -4.45 -5.98
CA GLY A 119 9.58 -4.62 -6.98
C GLY A 119 8.46 -5.57 -6.55
N SER A 120 7.70 -6.07 -7.51
CA SER A 120 6.52 -6.89 -7.25
C SER A 120 6.80 -8.39 -7.35
N LEU A 121 6.04 -9.19 -6.60
CA LEU A 121 6.07 -10.64 -6.73
C LEU A 121 5.72 -11.09 -8.17
N LYS A 122 4.81 -10.38 -8.83
CA LYS A 122 4.45 -10.65 -10.23
C LYS A 122 5.68 -10.58 -11.14
N GLU A 123 6.50 -9.54 -11.00
CA GLU A 123 7.75 -9.42 -11.78
C GLU A 123 8.69 -10.59 -11.52
N HIS A 124 8.88 -10.96 -10.24
CA HIS A 124 9.74 -12.09 -9.88
C HIS A 124 9.24 -13.46 -10.34
N LEU A 125 7.94 -13.60 -10.60
CA LEU A 125 7.35 -14.86 -11.08
C LEU A 125 7.26 -14.95 -12.60
N SER A 126 7.18 -13.80 -13.30
CA SER A 126 6.89 -13.78 -14.74
C SER A 126 7.99 -13.14 -15.59
N ASP A 127 8.92 -12.39 -15.02
CA ASP A 127 10.01 -11.76 -15.75
C ASP A 127 11.19 -12.74 -15.90
N PRO A 128 11.53 -13.20 -17.12
CA PRO A 128 12.62 -14.13 -17.36
C PRO A 128 14.00 -13.54 -17.04
N LEU A 129 14.12 -12.22 -16.91
CA LEU A 129 15.36 -11.52 -16.54
C LEU A 129 15.58 -11.48 -15.02
N LYS A 130 14.57 -11.84 -14.23
CA LYS A 130 14.67 -11.91 -12.76
C LYS A 130 15.14 -13.30 -12.33
N THR A 131 16.01 -13.33 -11.32
CA THR A 131 16.41 -14.61 -10.72
C THR A 131 15.17 -15.33 -10.16
N PRO A 132 14.92 -16.59 -10.58
CA PRO A 132 13.78 -17.35 -10.10
C PRO A 132 13.77 -17.49 -8.58
N LEU A 133 12.61 -17.29 -7.97
CA LEU A 133 12.44 -17.53 -6.54
C LEU A 133 12.54 -19.04 -6.27
N ASN A 134 13.45 -19.44 -5.39
CA ASN A 134 13.56 -20.82 -4.95
C ASN A 134 12.35 -21.24 -4.10
N TRP A 135 12.14 -22.53 -3.92
CA TRP A 135 10.99 -23.09 -3.20
C TRP A 135 10.84 -22.54 -1.78
N ARG A 136 11.94 -22.43 -1.05
CA ARG A 136 11.96 -21.93 0.34
C ARG A 136 11.43 -20.50 0.41
N ILE A 137 11.85 -19.64 -0.50
CA ILE A 137 11.40 -18.26 -0.59
C ILE A 137 9.91 -18.22 -0.97
N ARG A 138 9.47 -19.02 -1.93
CA ARG A 138 8.05 -19.10 -2.32
C ARG A 138 7.16 -19.50 -1.15
N LEU A 139 7.60 -20.48 -0.35
CA LEU A 139 6.87 -20.91 0.85
C LEU A 139 6.82 -19.81 1.90
N GLN A 140 7.94 -19.13 2.16
CA GLN A 140 7.96 -17.98 3.09
C GLN A 140 7.00 -16.87 2.66
N ILE A 141 6.90 -16.60 1.34
CA ILE A 141 5.94 -15.65 0.77
C ILE A 141 4.51 -16.10 1.09
N ALA A 142 4.18 -17.34 0.79
CA ALA A 142 2.84 -17.87 0.99
C ALA A 142 2.42 -17.78 2.47
N VAL A 143 3.31 -18.16 3.39
CA VAL A 143 3.08 -18.06 4.85
C VAL A 143 2.89 -16.59 5.28
N GLY A 144 3.73 -15.68 4.76
CA GLY A 144 3.60 -14.26 5.06
C GLY A 144 2.29 -13.66 4.58
N ILE A 145 1.84 -14.03 3.37
CA ILE A 145 0.54 -13.61 2.83
C ILE A 145 -0.60 -14.16 3.67
N ALA A 146 -0.57 -15.44 4.02
CA ALA A 146 -1.60 -16.06 4.84
C ALA A 146 -1.73 -15.39 6.22
N ALA A 147 -0.60 -15.07 6.86
CA ALA A 147 -0.59 -14.34 8.15
C ALA A 147 -1.21 -12.94 8.02
N ALA A 148 -0.91 -12.22 6.93
CA ALA A 148 -1.45 -10.89 6.70
C ALA A 148 -2.96 -10.91 6.36
N VAL A 149 -3.42 -11.91 5.59
CA VAL A 149 -4.85 -12.11 5.28
C VAL A 149 -5.62 -12.40 6.56
N LYS A 150 -5.13 -13.32 7.40
CA LYS A 150 -5.77 -13.63 8.69
C LYS A 150 -5.94 -12.41 9.58
N LEU A 151 -4.92 -11.54 9.65
CA LEU A 151 -5.02 -10.29 10.40
C LEU A 151 -6.12 -9.36 9.84
N LEU A 152 -6.22 -9.25 8.52
CA LEU A 152 -7.22 -8.38 7.89
C LEU A 152 -8.65 -8.91 8.10
N GLU A 153 -8.86 -10.22 8.01
CA GLU A 153 -10.15 -10.87 8.26
C GLU A 153 -10.60 -10.66 9.71
N HIS A 154 -9.73 -10.87 10.68
CA HIS A 154 -10.04 -10.68 12.09
C HIS A 154 -10.45 -9.22 12.40
N ARG A 155 -9.81 -8.26 11.78
CA ARG A 155 -10.17 -6.84 11.95
C ARG A 155 -11.50 -6.46 11.31
N ASP A 156 -11.80 -7.01 10.14
CA ASP A 156 -13.10 -6.78 9.49
C ASP A 156 -14.25 -7.35 10.37
N GLU A 157 -14.03 -8.46 11.08
CA GLU A 157 -14.99 -9.03 12.06
C GLU A 157 -15.16 -8.15 13.31
N GLU A 158 -14.06 -7.63 13.87
CA GLU A 158 -14.11 -6.70 15.01
C GLU A 158 -14.88 -5.42 14.68
N GLU A 159 -14.61 -4.80 13.51
CA GLU A 159 -15.33 -3.61 13.07
C GLU A 159 -16.83 -3.88 12.84
N ALA A 160 -17.18 -5.04 12.27
CA ALA A 160 -18.57 -5.45 12.09
C ALA A 160 -19.30 -5.69 13.43
N SER A 161 -18.58 -6.13 14.47
CA SER A 161 -19.12 -6.35 15.80
C SER A 161 -19.38 -5.05 16.57
N ILE A 162 -18.55 -4.01 16.34
CA ILE A 162 -18.70 -2.70 17.00
C ILE A 162 -19.82 -1.85 16.35
N ALA A 163 -20.14 -2.13 15.09
CA ALA A 163 -21.16 -1.41 14.32
C ALA A 163 -22.61 -1.89 14.59
N LYS A 164 -22.78 -2.94 15.41
CA LYS A 164 -24.08 -3.47 15.87
C LYS A 164 -24.43 -2.95 17.26
#